data_0b34d37a4be855089a8a4c16c47c1aac
#
_entry.id   0b34d37a4be855089a8a4c16c47c1aac
#
_cell.length_a   1.000
_cell.length_b   1.000
_cell.length_c   1.000
_cell.angle_alpha   90.00
_cell.angle_beta   90.00
_cell.angle_gamma   90.00
#
_symmetry.space_group_name_H-M   'P 1'
#
loop_
_entity.id
_entity.type
_entity.pdbx_description
1 polymer ?
#
loop_
_entity_poly.entity_id
_entity_poly.type
_entity_poly.pdbx_seq_one_letter_code
_entity_poly.pdbx_strand_id
1 'polypeptide(L)'
;PNNEKVEASQEKLENMTVLYTGFAEANETIDNKSKIGIWAYYEDGTKEFITQGWTVKEPVTLEAGKTSEVTVEYRGLESTISVECSEVDEASFKAESQSPDQSDLEVTHSKWYGKKLTYTGKIIARVDDKDFRGYMISIFDDKSYVCVLDFNKEFDYKEGQTVTFWAYGLGRVESKGLFGKERSCIAFKAKYMEEA
;
A
#
# COMPACT_ATOMS: atom_id res chain seq x y z
N PRO A 1 17.78 -15.67 38.61
CA PRO A 1 17.44 -15.84 37.24
C PRO A 1 17.85 -14.60 36.46
N ASN A 2 18.94 -14.75 35.70
CA ASN A 2 19.55 -13.69 34.90
C ASN A 2 18.66 -13.40 33.70
N ASN A 3 18.11 -12.19 33.64
CA ASN A 3 17.68 -11.60 32.40
C ASN A 3 18.94 -11.11 31.66
N GLU A 4 19.59 -11.97 30.93
CA GLU A 4 20.49 -11.55 29.87
C GLU A 4 19.64 -10.89 28.78
N LYS A 5 19.66 -9.54 28.75
CA LYS A 5 19.41 -8.80 27.55
C LYS A 5 20.40 -9.33 26.51
N VAL A 6 19.89 -10.06 25.52
CA VAL A 6 20.63 -10.29 24.29
C VAL A 6 20.79 -8.90 23.66
N GLU A 7 21.91 -8.26 23.90
CA GLU A 7 22.37 -7.15 23.07
C GLU A 7 22.54 -7.75 21.68
N ALA A 8 21.71 -7.28 20.73
CA ALA A 8 21.90 -7.59 19.33
C ALA A 8 23.35 -7.23 18.99
N SER A 9 24.12 -8.19 18.52
CA SER A 9 25.51 -8.00 18.14
C SER A 9 25.59 -6.79 17.22
N GLN A 10 26.38 -5.79 17.59
CA GLN A 10 26.62 -4.61 16.76
C GLN A 10 27.60 -4.99 15.64
N GLU A 11 27.18 -5.91 14.79
CA GLU A 11 27.98 -6.26 13.65
C GLU A 11 28.01 -5.10 12.66
N LYS A 12 29.17 -4.88 12.10
CA LYS A 12 29.39 -3.75 11.21
C LYS A 12 28.67 -3.99 9.91
N LEU A 13 27.85 -3.03 9.51
CA LEU A 13 27.15 -3.03 8.24
C LEU A 13 28.16 -2.83 7.11
N GLU A 14 28.20 -3.78 6.18
CA GLU A 14 29.10 -3.77 5.03
C GLU A 14 28.42 -3.15 3.80
N ASN A 15 27.18 -3.53 3.55
CA ASN A 15 26.42 -3.09 2.38
C ASN A 15 24.93 -3.10 2.66
N MET A 16 24.15 -2.41 1.84
CA MET A 16 22.70 -2.47 1.89
C MET A 16 22.06 -2.35 0.50
N THR A 17 20.91 -3.00 0.35
CA THR A 17 20.02 -2.84 -0.81
C THR A 17 18.70 -2.25 -0.34
N VAL A 18 18.35 -1.11 -0.88
CA VAL A 18 17.09 -0.41 -0.55
C VAL A 18 16.00 -0.81 -1.54
N LEU A 19 14.79 -1.02 -1.03
CA LEU A 19 13.60 -1.34 -1.80
C LEU A 19 12.47 -0.37 -1.43
N TYR A 20 11.89 0.26 -2.43
CA TYR A 20 10.63 0.98 -2.27
C TYR A 20 9.47 0.02 -2.57
N THR A 21 8.57 -0.17 -1.60
CA THR A 21 7.44 -1.10 -1.70
C THR A 21 6.08 -0.39 -1.77
N GLY A 22 6.09 0.92 -2.00
CA GLY A 22 4.89 1.72 -2.29
C GLY A 22 4.41 1.56 -3.73
N PHE A 23 3.36 2.29 -4.08
CA PHE A 23 2.77 2.22 -5.43
C PHE A 23 3.38 3.21 -6.42
N ALA A 24 4.30 4.07 -5.99
CA ALA A 24 4.92 5.12 -6.79
C ALA A 24 3.91 5.99 -7.56
N GLU A 25 2.90 6.49 -6.86
CA GLU A 25 1.85 7.34 -7.44
C GLU A 25 2.36 8.77 -7.66
N ALA A 26 1.82 9.44 -8.67
CA ALA A 26 2.10 10.86 -8.89
C ALA A 26 1.64 11.71 -7.69
N ASN A 27 2.45 12.71 -7.34
CA ASN A 27 2.30 13.57 -6.16
C ASN A 27 2.50 12.85 -4.81
N GLU A 28 2.82 11.56 -4.79
CA GLU A 28 3.26 10.89 -3.57
C GLU A 28 4.63 11.43 -3.17
N THR A 29 4.80 11.74 -1.88
CA THR A 29 6.10 12.14 -1.33
C THR A 29 6.72 10.95 -0.62
N ILE A 30 7.91 10.57 -1.07
CA ILE A 30 8.72 9.55 -0.39
C ILE A 30 9.52 10.24 0.70
N ASP A 31 9.23 9.87 1.95
CA ASP A 31 9.82 10.42 3.16
C ASP A 31 10.04 9.31 4.20
N ASN A 32 10.32 9.69 5.45
CA ASN A 32 10.56 8.76 6.57
C ASN A 32 9.32 7.94 7.00
N LYS A 33 8.14 8.18 6.42
CA LYS A 33 6.90 7.42 6.67
C LYS A 33 6.57 6.48 5.53
N SER A 34 7.34 6.53 4.45
CA SER A 34 7.11 5.73 3.26
C SER A 34 7.44 4.25 3.48
N LYS A 35 6.90 3.40 2.61
CA LYS A 35 7.11 1.94 2.66
C LYS A 35 8.46 1.59 2.03
N ILE A 36 9.52 1.68 2.83
CA ILE A 36 10.88 1.31 2.44
C ILE A 36 11.31 0.09 3.24
N GLY A 37 11.93 -0.87 2.56
CA GLY A 37 12.62 -1.99 3.15
C GLY A 37 14.10 -1.98 2.76
N ILE A 38 14.96 -2.45 3.64
CA ILE A 38 16.39 -2.54 3.41
C ILE A 38 16.85 -3.97 3.67
N TRP A 39 17.54 -4.59 2.71
CA TRP A 39 18.39 -5.73 2.97
C TRP A 39 19.73 -5.21 3.45
N ALA A 40 20.03 -5.42 4.73
CA ALA A 40 21.31 -5.10 5.35
C ALA A 40 22.22 -6.32 5.30
N TYR A 41 23.46 -6.14 4.87
CA TYR A 41 24.49 -7.18 4.78
C TYR A 41 25.62 -6.80 5.73
N TYR A 42 26.04 -7.74 6.58
CA TYR A 42 27.04 -7.52 7.62
C TYR A 42 28.36 -8.22 7.32
N GLU A 43 29.47 -7.71 7.90
CA GLU A 43 30.83 -8.24 7.68
C GLU A 43 31.00 -9.73 8.02
N ASP A 44 30.16 -10.27 8.90
CA ASP A 44 30.15 -11.71 9.24
C ASP A 44 29.42 -12.60 8.21
N GLY A 45 28.89 -12.01 7.13
CA GLY A 45 28.12 -12.67 6.10
C GLY A 45 26.64 -12.87 6.42
N THR A 46 26.16 -12.38 7.55
CA THR A 46 24.73 -12.39 7.88
C THR A 46 23.98 -11.29 7.11
N LYS A 47 22.68 -11.48 6.94
CA LYS A 47 21.79 -10.48 6.33
C LYS A 47 20.48 -10.38 7.09
N GLU A 48 19.91 -9.18 7.13
CA GLU A 48 18.65 -8.89 7.80
C GLU A 48 17.76 -7.98 6.93
N PHE A 49 16.45 -8.17 6.99
CA PHE A 49 15.50 -7.29 6.34
C PHE A 49 14.97 -6.25 7.33
N ILE A 50 15.30 -4.99 7.09
CA ILE A 50 15.02 -3.84 7.96
C ILE A 50 13.83 -3.07 7.41
N THR A 51 12.83 -2.80 8.22
CA THR A 51 11.62 -2.04 7.87
C THR A 51 11.50 -0.71 8.60
N GLN A 52 12.41 -0.40 9.53
CA GLN A 52 12.42 0.83 10.33
C GLN A 52 13.83 1.16 10.81
N GLY A 53 14.04 2.38 11.30
CA GLY A 53 15.35 2.83 11.78
C GLY A 53 16.27 3.36 10.67
N TRP A 54 15.77 3.52 9.46
CA TRP A 54 16.39 4.20 8.33
C TRP A 54 15.85 5.64 8.19
N THR A 55 16.53 6.45 7.39
CA THR A 55 16.15 7.84 7.11
C THR A 55 16.23 8.13 5.63
N VAL A 56 15.20 8.75 5.06
CA VAL A 56 15.28 9.38 3.73
C VAL A 56 15.99 10.71 3.90
N LYS A 57 17.07 10.92 3.18
CA LYS A 57 17.93 12.12 3.29
C LYS A 57 17.16 13.40 2.98
N GLU A 58 16.44 13.39 1.88
CA GLU A 58 15.58 14.48 1.42
C GLU A 58 14.26 13.90 0.91
N PRO A 59 13.10 14.42 1.35
CA PRO A 59 11.82 14.01 0.80
C PRO A 59 11.76 14.25 -0.71
N VAL A 60 11.25 13.27 -1.46
CA VAL A 60 11.16 13.32 -2.92
C VAL A 60 9.70 13.18 -3.33
N THR A 61 9.14 14.17 -4.01
CA THR A 61 7.79 14.09 -4.57
C THR A 61 7.85 13.50 -5.97
N LEU A 62 7.11 12.43 -6.20
CA LEU A 62 7.05 11.73 -7.47
C LEU A 62 6.22 12.50 -8.49
N GLU A 63 6.72 12.57 -9.72
CA GLU A 63 6.01 13.17 -10.85
C GLU A 63 5.65 12.10 -11.88
N ALA A 64 4.42 12.17 -12.40
CA ALA A 64 3.93 11.24 -13.41
C ALA A 64 4.88 11.12 -14.60
N GLY A 65 5.19 9.89 -15.00
CA GLY A 65 6.08 9.58 -16.13
C GLY A 65 7.55 9.88 -15.90
N LYS A 66 7.96 10.20 -14.65
CA LYS A 66 9.36 10.47 -14.32
C LYS A 66 9.96 9.41 -13.40
N THR A 67 11.27 9.27 -13.48
CA THR A 67 12.07 8.53 -12.52
C THR A 67 12.70 9.52 -11.54
N SER A 68 12.61 9.23 -10.26
CA SER A 68 13.18 10.05 -9.18
C SER A 68 14.21 9.25 -8.40
N GLU A 69 15.30 9.90 -8.02
CA GLU A 69 16.34 9.32 -7.18
C GLU A 69 16.01 9.57 -5.70
N VAL A 70 16.02 8.51 -4.90
CA VAL A 70 15.76 8.57 -3.46
C VAL A 70 16.95 8.00 -2.71
N THR A 71 17.59 8.83 -1.87
CA THR A 71 18.71 8.41 -1.03
C THR A 71 18.25 8.09 0.38
N VAL A 72 18.59 6.89 0.81
CA VAL A 72 18.24 6.37 2.14
C VAL A 72 19.53 6.09 2.92
N GLU A 73 19.53 6.50 4.18
CA GLU A 73 20.61 6.22 5.14
C GLU A 73 20.16 5.18 6.17
N TYR A 74 21.04 4.24 6.47
CA TYR A 74 20.89 3.30 7.58
C TYR A 74 22.24 3.02 8.22
N ARG A 75 22.39 3.27 9.53
CA ARG A 75 23.64 3.08 10.30
C ARG A 75 24.87 3.76 9.67
N GLY A 76 24.70 4.94 9.08
CA GLY A 76 25.77 5.72 8.46
C GLY A 76 26.17 5.27 7.04
N LEU A 77 25.51 4.25 6.50
CA LEU A 77 25.66 3.88 5.09
C LEU A 77 24.52 4.52 4.29
N GLU A 78 24.82 5.04 3.11
CA GLU A 78 23.85 5.61 2.19
C GLU A 78 23.70 4.73 0.95
N SER A 79 22.48 4.61 0.45
CA SER A 79 22.19 3.98 -0.83
C SER A 79 21.08 4.76 -1.54
N THR A 80 21.24 4.91 -2.85
CA THR A 80 20.27 5.61 -3.70
C THR A 80 19.54 4.61 -4.57
N ILE A 81 18.23 4.74 -4.67
CA ILE A 81 17.36 3.96 -5.54
C ILE A 81 16.65 4.87 -6.53
N SER A 82 16.41 4.34 -7.73
CA SER A 82 15.57 4.98 -8.73
C SER A 82 14.13 4.50 -8.58
N VAL A 83 13.20 5.40 -8.38
CA VAL A 83 11.77 5.10 -8.30
C VAL A 83 11.07 5.68 -9.53
N GLU A 84 10.54 4.80 -10.36
CA GLU A 84 9.78 5.19 -11.55
C GLU A 84 8.31 5.38 -11.19
N CYS A 85 7.77 6.57 -11.46
CA CYS A 85 6.36 6.86 -11.39
C CYS A 85 5.74 6.65 -12.78
N SER A 86 5.28 5.44 -13.05
CA SER A 86 4.61 5.07 -14.30
C SER A 86 3.14 5.48 -14.35
N GLU A 87 2.69 6.33 -13.41
CA GLU A 87 1.31 6.77 -13.35
C GLU A 87 0.97 7.62 -14.56
N VAL A 88 -0.16 7.31 -15.13
CA VAL A 88 -0.78 8.00 -16.26
C VAL A 88 -1.94 8.87 -15.76
N ASP A 89 -2.52 9.66 -16.64
CA ASP A 89 -3.73 10.42 -16.35
C ASP A 89 -4.92 9.52 -15.95
N GLU A 90 -5.98 10.13 -15.41
CA GLU A 90 -7.16 9.43 -14.91
C GLU A 90 -7.81 8.54 -15.99
N ALA A 91 -7.89 9.02 -17.22
CA ALA A 91 -8.52 8.27 -18.31
C ALA A 91 -7.74 6.99 -18.61
N SER A 92 -6.42 7.06 -18.67
CA SER A 92 -5.55 5.91 -18.87
C SER A 92 -5.60 4.95 -17.68
N PHE A 93 -5.60 5.44 -16.44
CA PHE A 93 -5.76 4.60 -15.26
C PHE A 93 -7.07 3.79 -15.33
N LYS A 94 -8.18 4.47 -15.63
CA LYS A 94 -9.49 3.84 -15.75
C LYS A 94 -9.52 2.81 -16.88
N ALA A 95 -8.94 3.12 -18.04
CA ALA A 95 -8.90 2.23 -19.19
C ALA A 95 -8.04 0.97 -18.98
N GLU A 96 -6.98 1.06 -18.17
CA GLU A 96 -6.10 -0.06 -17.84
C GLU A 96 -6.62 -0.92 -16.69
N SER A 97 -7.63 -0.47 -15.97
CA SER A 97 -8.17 -1.18 -14.81
C SER A 97 -8.91 -2.44 -15.22
N GLN A 98 -8.67 -3.53 -14.50
CA GLN A 98 -9.24 -4.86 -14.74
C GLN A 98 -10.33 -5.18 -13.72
N SER A 99 -11.24 -6.10 -14.08
CA SER A 99 -12.31 -6.57 -13.19
C SER A 99 -12.28 -8.10 -13.12
N PRO A 100 -11.31 -8.70 -12.41
CA PRO A 100 -11.30 -10.14 -12.19
C PRO A 100 -12.63 -10.63 -11.63
N ASP A 101 -12.99 -11.87 -11.96
CA ASP A 101 -14.15 -12.49 -11.35
C ASP A 101 -13.92 -12.78 -9.84
N GLN A 102 -15.01 -13.13 -9.14
CA GLN A 102 -14.96 -13.37 -7.70
C GLN A 102 -13.94 -14.45 -7.33
N SER A 103 -13.90 -15.55 -8.05
CA SER A 103 -13.02 -16.67 -7.77
C SER A 103 -11.54 -16.27 -7.91
N ASP A 104 -11.22 -15.54 -8.99
CA ASP A 104 -9.85 -15.08 -9.25
C ASP A 104 -9.41 -14.04 -8.20
N LEU A 105 -10.33 -13.15 -7.80
CA LEU A 105 -10.05 -12.15 -6.78
C LEU A 105 -9.87 -12.77 -5.38
N GLU A 106 -10.68 -13.73 -4.98
CA GLU A 106 -10.65 -14.32 -3.64
C GLU A 106 -9.55 -15.36 -3.48
N VAL A 107 -9.31 -16.21 -4.48
CA VAL A 107 -8.35 -17.31 -4.42
C VAL A 107 -6.94 -16.86 -4.74
N THR A 108 -6.79 -15.99 -5.73
CA THR A 108 -5.47 -15.49 -6.19
C THR A 108 -5.22 -14.03 -5.82
N HIS A 109 -5.77 -13.58 -4.67
CA HIS A 109 -5.71 -12.19 -4.24
C HIS A 109 -4.31 -11.54 -4.27
N SER A 110 -3.25 -12.30 -4.00
CA SER A 110 -1.87 -11.81 -4.04
C SER A 110 -1.39 -11.43 -5.45
N LYS A 111 -1.93 -12.06 -6.48
CA LYS A 111 -1.66 -11.72 -7.89
C LYS A 111 -2.09 -10.29 -8.22
N TRP A 112 -3.11 -9.81 -7.52
CA TRP A 112 -3.73 -8.52 -7.76
C TRP A 112 -3.15 -7.39 -6.90
N TYR A 113 -2.16 -7.69 -6.06
CA TYR A 113 -1.48 -6.66 -5.27
C TYR A 113 -0.80 -5.64 -6.19
N GLY A 114 -1.09 -4.35 -5.98
CA GLY A 114 -0.57 -3.25 -6.78
C GLY A 114 -1.13 -3.15 -8.22
N LYS A 115 -2.07 -4.01 -8.60
CA LYS A 115 -2.72 -3.93 -9.92
C LYS A 115 -3.88 -2.95 -9.89
N LYS A 116 -4.13 -2.30 -11.04
CA LYS A 116 -5.26 -1.39 -11.26
C LYS A 116 -6.53 -2.21 -11.46
N LEU A 117 -7.49 -2.03 -10.58
CA LEU A 117 -8.74 -2.78 -10.57
C LEU A 117 -9.93 -1.83 -10.53
N THR A 118 -11.07 -2.26 -11.08
CA THR A 118 -12.32 -1.50 -11.07
C THR A 118 -13.50 -2.41 -10.82
N TYR A 119 -14.44 -1.92 -10.02
CA TYR A 119 -15.73 -2.58 -9.80
C TYR A 119 -16.82 -1.55 -9.55
N THR A 120 -18.04 -1.96 -9.83
CA THR A 120 -19.24 -1.23 -9.44
C THR A 120 -19.94 -2.01 -8.33
N GLY A 121 -20.38 -1.33 -7.27
CA GLY A 121 -21.07 -1.99 -6.17
C GLY A 121 -21.75 -1.03 -5.22
N LYS A 122 -22.57 -1.62 -4.33
CA LYS A 122 -23.31 -0.88 -3.33
C LYS A 122 -22.53 -0.75 -2.04
N ILE A 123 -22.44 0.45 -1.51
CA ILE A 123 -21.85 0.71 -0.19
C ILE A 123 -22.79 0.15 0.89
N ILE A 124 -22.30 -0.82 1.67
CA ILE A 124 -23.07 -1.46 2.74
C ILE A 124 -22.64 -1.00 4.13
N ALA A 125 -21.46 -0.41 4.26
CA ALA A 125 -20.99 0.24 5.48
C ALA A 125 -19.91 1.24 5.17
N ARG A 126 -19.78 2.26 6.03
CA ARG A 126 -18.72 3.27 5.97
C ARG A 126 -18.08 3.44 7.35
N VAL A 127 -16.79 3.65 7.37
CA VAL A 127 -16.03 4.00 8.58
C VAL A 127 -15.18 5.23 8.29
N ASP A 128 -15.24 6.20 9.18
CA ASP A 128 -14.34 7.35 9.19
C ASP A 128 -13.34 7.19 10.34
N ASP A 129 -12.11 6.82 10.00
CA ASP A 129 -10.96 6.79 10.90
C ASP A 129 -10.18 8.11 10.80
N LYS A 130 -9.24 8.34 11.71
CA LYS A 130 -8.42 9.56 11.67
C LYS A 130 -7.52 9.61 10.42
N ASP A 131 -7.02 8.45 9.98
CA ASP A 131 -6.00 8.30 8.93
C ASP A 131 -6.58 7.92 7.55
N PHE A 132 -7.84 7.47 7.49
CA PHE A 132 -8.49 7.06 6.25
C PHE A 132 -10.02 7.05 6.37
N ARG A 133 -10.71 6.91 5.23
CA ARG A 133 -12.11 6.57 5.13
C ARG A 133 -12.24 5.19 4.50
N GLY A 134 -12.97 4.30 5.14
CA GLY A 134 -13.19 2.94 4.66
C GLY A 134 -14.62 2.74 4.17
N TYR A 135 -14.76 2.06 3.04
CA TYR A 135 -16.04 1.66 2.47
C TYR A 135 -16.07 0.14 2.35
N MET A 136 -17.13 -0.47 2.88
CA MET A 136 -17.46 -1.86 2.61
C MET A 136 -18.44 -1.87 1.44
N ILE A 137 -18.02 -2.44 0.30
CA ILE A 137 -18.77 -2.42 -0.96
C ILE A 137 -19.08 -3.84 -1.40
N SER A 138 -20.38 -4.11 -1.66
CA SER A 138 -20.84 -5.35 -2.28
C SER A 138 -20.69 -5.24 -3.78
N ILE A 139 -19.81 -6.08 -4.38
CA ILE A 139 -19.44 -5.99 -5.80
C ILE A 139 -19.92 -7.17 -6.66
N PHE A 140 -20.15 -8.36 -6.08
CA PHE A 140 -20.59 -9.53 -6.82
C PHE A 140 -22.03 -9.94 -6.48
N ASP A 141 -22.32 -9.99 -5.18
CA ASP A 141 -23.64 -10.32 -4.64
C ASP A 141 -23.82 -9.69 -3.25
N ASP A 142 -24.99 -9.81 -2.66
CA ASP A 142 -25.31 -9.23 -1.34
C ASP A 142 -24.52 -9.86 -0.17
N LYS A 143 -23.74 -10.88 -0.41
CA LYS A 143 -22.95 -11.60 0.61
C LYS A 143 -21.46 -11.38 0.47
N SER A 144 -21.00 -10.99 -0.71
CA SER A 144 -19.58 -10.77 -1.03
C SER A 144 -19.26 -9.29 -1.03
N TYR A 145 -18.39 -8.87 -0.15
CA TYR A 145 -17.97 -7.47 -0.05
C TYR A 145 -16.46 -7.33 0.02
N VAL A 146 -16.00 -6.21 -0.44
CA VAL A 146 -14.61 -5.78 -0.40
C VAL A 146 -14.47 -4.52 0.44
N CYS A 147 -13.28 -4.24 0.91
CA CYS A 147 -12.95 -3.03 1.65
C CYS A 147 -12.20 -2.06 0.75
N VAL A 148 -12.74 -0.88 0.51
CA VAL A 148 -12.10 0.18 -0.26
C VAL A 148 -11.64 1.28 0.69
N LEU A 149 -10.34 1.57 0.71
CA LEU A 149 -9.69 2.50 1.61
C LEU A 149 -9.34 3.79 0.86
N ASP A 150 -9.90 4.90 1.32
CA ASP A 150 -9.61 6.26 0.87
C ASP A 150 -8.72 6.95 1.92
N PHE A 151 -7.41 6.90 1.70
CA PHE A 151 -6.43 7.45 2.64
C PHE A 151 -6.40 8.98 2.67
N ASN A 152 -6.82 9.62 1.59
CA ASN A 152 -6.83 11.09 1.50
C ASN A 152 -8.20 11.69 1.90
N LYS A 153 -9.21 10.83 2.14
CA LYS A 153 -10.60 11.23 2.42
C LYS A 153 -11.22 12.14 1.35
N GLU A 154 -10.88 11.87 0.10
CA GLU A 154 -11.33 12.64 -1.07
C GLU A 154 -12.79 12.32 -1.43
N PHE A 155 -13.27 11.12 -1.10
CA PHE A 155 -14.59 10.65 -1.47
C PHE A 155 -15.56 10.72 -0.28
N ASP A 156 -16.79 11.21 -0.49
CA ASP A 156 -17.80 11.38 0.55
C ASP A 156 -19.12 10.71 0.20
N TYR A 157 -19.06 9.42 -0.12
CA TYR A 157 -20.24 8.60 -0.39
C TYR A 157 -20.83 8.02 0.90
N LYS A 158 -22.14 7.69 0.85
CA LYS A 158 -22.91 7.19 1.99
C LYS A 158 -23.34 5.75 1.78
N GLU A 159 -23.67 5.09 2.87
CA GLU A 159 -24.31 3.77 2.83
C GLU A 159 -25.58 3.81 1.96
N GLY A 160 -25.74 2.77 1.16
CA GLY A 160 -26.84 2.62 0.23
C GLY A 160 -26.58 3.16 -1.18
N GLN A 161 -25.59 4.04 -1.38
CA GLN A 161 -25.21 4.52 -2.71
C GLN A 161 -24.48 3.41 -3.48
N THR A 162 -24.70 3.41 -4.80
CA THR A 162 -23.94 2.55 -5.73
C THR A 162 -22.85 3.39 -6.35
N VAL A 163 -21.62 2.88 -6.31
CA VAL A 163 -20.45 3.58 -6.83
C VAL A 163 -19.64 2.67 -7.74
N THR A 164 -18.98 3.27 -8.71
CA THR A 164 -17.88 2.65 -9.44
C THR A 164 -16.58 3.18 -8.88
N PHE A 165 -15.67 2.30 -8.52
CA PHE A 165 -14.35 2.68 -8.04
C PHE A 165 -13.24 2.10 -8.90
N TRP A 166 -12.16 2.85 -9.01
CA TRP A 166 -10.88 2.44 -9.60
C TRP A 166 -9.82 2.53 -8.52
N ALA A 167 -9.07 1.45 -8.32
CA ALA A 167 -8.24 1.31 -7.14
C ALA A 167 -7.03 0.40 -7.40
N TYR A 168 -6.04 0.48 -6.53
CA TYR A 168 -5.00 -0.53 -6.45
C TYR A 168 -5.41 -1.67 -5.52
N GLY A 169 -5.18 -2.91 -5.94
CA GLY A 169 -5.37 -4.08 -5.08
C GLY A 169 -4.37 -4.09 -3.93
N LEU A 170 -4.84 -4.34 -2.72
CA LEU A 170 -4.02 -4.51 -1.51
C LEU A 170 -3.93 -5.97 -1.03
N GLY A 171 -4.57 -6.88 -1.77
CA GLY A 171 -4.69 -8.28 -1.36
C GLY A 171 -5.68 -8.45 -0.20
N ARG A 172 -5.48 -9.48 0.61
CA ARG A 172 -6.34 -9.78 1.76
C ARG A 172 -5.80 -9.09 3.01
N VAL A 173 -6.67 -8.39 3.70
CA VAL A 173 -6.35 -7.71 4.96
C VAL A 173 -7.25 -8.21 6.08
N GLU A 174 -6.71 -8.26 7.29
CA GLU A 174 -7.47 -8.52 8.49
C GLU A 174 -7.85 -7.18 9.13
N SER A 175 -9.15 -6.88 9.15
CA SER A 175 -9.67 -5.69 9.82
C SER A 175 -9.98 -6.03 11.28
N LYS A 176 -9.09 -5.70 12.20
CA LYS A 176 -9.41 -5.74 13.63
C LYS A 176 -10.29 -4.54 13.98
N GLY A 177 -11.60 -4.77 14.01
CA GLY A 177 -12.54 -3.80 14.55
C GLY A 177 -12.99 -2.67 13.62
N LEU A 178 -12.51 -2.55 12.40
CA LEU A 178 -12.93 -1.50 11.45
C LEU A 178 -14.44 -1.47 11.22
N PHE A 179 -15.09 -2.64 11.23
CA PHE A 179 -16.53 -2.80 11.05
C PHE A 179 -17.17 -3.63 12.18
N GLY A 180 -16.64 -3.51 13.41
CA GLY A 180 -17.21 -4.11 14.63
C GLY A 180 -16.94 -5.59 14.85
N LYS A 181 -16.27 -6.30 13.90
CA LYS A 181 -15.85 -7.70 14.04
C LYS A 181 -14.52 -7.93 13.33
N GLU A 182 -13.70 -8.85 13.85
CA GLU A 182 -12.54 -9.34 13.11
C GLU A 182 -13.01 -10.03 11.83
N ARG A 183 -12.63 -9.49 10.69
CA ARG A 183 -12.95 -10.06 9.38
C ARG A 183 -11.75 -9.94 8.46
N SER A 184 -11.51 -10.98 7.70
CA SER A 184 -10.61 -10.93 6.56
C SER A 184 -11.40 -10.50 5.34
N CYS A 185 -10.96 -9.47 4.65
CA CYS A 185 -11.58 -9.01 3.40
C CYS A 185 -10.51 -8.69 2.35
N ILE A 186 -10.90 -8.75 1.08
CA ILE A 186 -10.09 -8.21 0.00
C ILE A 186 -10.15 -6.68 0.10
N ALA A 187 -8.99 -6.04 0.07
CA ALA A 187 -8.88 -4.60 0.22
C ALA A 187 -8.32 -3.94 -1.04
N PHE A 188 -8.71 -2.70 -1.22
CA PHE A 188 -8.29 -1.82 -2.30
C PHE A 188 -7.90 -0.45 -1.73
N LYS A 189 -6.91 0.19 -2.35
CA LYS A 189 -6.61 1.60 -2.14
C LYS A 189 -7.34 2.40 -3.22
N ALA A 190 -8.32 3.18 -2.84
CA ALA A 190 -9.09 4.01 -3.77
C ALA A 190 -8.18 5.03 -4.47
N LYS A 191 -8.35 5.16 -5.78
CA LYS A 191 -7.72 6.20 -6.59
C LYS A 191 -8.76 7.14 -7.18
N TYR A 192 -9.84 6.58 -7.71
CA TYR A 192 -11.01 7.31 -8.21
C TYR A 192 -12.29 6.59 -7.77
N MET A 193 -13.36 7.36 -7.57
CA MET A 193 -14.67 6.83 -7.23
C MET A 193 -15.75 7.77 -7.75
N GLU A 194 -16.78 7.21 -8.36
CA GLU A 194 -17.91 7.93 -8.96
C GLU A 194 -19.22 7.27 -8.59
N GLU A 195 -20.30 8.06 -8.50
CA GLU A 195 -21.64 7.52 -8.39
C GLU A 195 -22.02 6.81 -9.70
N ALA A 196 -22.56 5.59 -9.58
CA ALA A 196 -22.88 4.75 -10.75
C ALA A 196 -24.30 4.95 -11.25
#